data_b98a27df1e332e44e25eef4286e995b8
#
_entry.id   b98a27df1e332e44e25eef4286e995b8
#
_cell.length_a   1.000
_cell.length_b   1.000
_cell.length_c   1.000
_cell.angle_alpha   90.00
_cell.angle_beta   90.00
_cell.angle_gamma   90.00
#
_symmetry.space_group_name_H-M   'P 1'
#
loop_
_entity.id
_entity.type
_entity.pdbx_description
1 polymer ?
#
loop_
_entity_poly.entity_id
_entity_poly.type
_entity_poly.pdbx_seq_one_letter_code
_entity_poly.pdbx_strand_id
1 'polypeptide(L)'
;MCDIMAKSIAIVGAGKMGLWFCNYFSKKNNFKVLLYDKRKIKLDPKKFASNITVCKSLQPCVNKADIVIVCVPIRKTIPVINKCISMMKKGACVVEISSLKLDIFNSLLNIPDYLIPLSIHPMFGPGAKKLSDTKLLLIPIRNEKREQMLVRSLFKDARIIVIKDPKSHDSIMAVILGMIYYVNLILASTLSNENITLLKRVSGTTFYLQKLLFESILTDNSSLISSLLADNKQLTRYLKKYNEESARLFDIIIKNKNILEKRINRIKQSYTNKRNIMSSYEKMYSIISKMNDE
;
A
#
# COMPACT_ATOMS: atom_id res chain seq x y z
N MET A 1 -21.04 -27.88 10.49
CA MET A 1 -21.11 -26.45 10.88
C MET A 1 -20.10 -26.26 12.00
N CYS A 2 -18.92 -25.70 11.70
CA CYS A 2 -17.98 -25.37 12.79
C CYS A 2 -18.49 -24.10 13.44
N ASP A 3 -18.79 -24.17 14.71
CA ASP A 3 -19.13 -23.03 15.56
C ASP A 3 -18.11 -21.93 15.38
N ILE A 4 -18.56 -20.79 14.84
CA ILE A 4 -17.76 -19.60 14.69
C ILE A 4 -17.68 -18.95 16.08
N MET A 5 -16.87 -19.52 16.97
CA MET A 5 -16.47 -18.79 18.17
C MET A 5 -15.87 -17.46 17.74
N ALA A 6 -16.28 -16.37 18.40
CA ALA A 6 -15.80 -15.02 18.13
C ALA A 6 -14.27 -15.01 18.12
N LYS A 7 -13.67 -14.79 16.95
CA LYS A 7 -12.21 -14.75 16.82
C LYS A 7 -11.67 -13.43 17.37
N SER A 8 -10.57 -13.51 18.11
CA SER A 8 -9.86 -12.31 18.59
C SER A 8 -8.78 -11.89 17.60
N ILE A 9 -8.81 -10.63 17.19
CA ILE A 9 -7.82 -10.01 16.30
C ILE A 9 -7.06 -8.96 17.07
N ALA A 10 -5.74 -9.10 17.14
CA ALA A 10 -4.83 -8.08 17.64
C ALA A 10 -4.28 -7.26 16.47
N ILE A 11 -4.43 -5.95 16.54
CA ILE A 11 -3.80 -5.00 15.64
C ILE A 11 -2.62 -4.36 16.35
N VAL A 12 -1.41 -4.59 15.84
CA VAL A 12 -0.17 -4.06 16.38
C VAL A 12 0.31 -2.91 15.52
N GLY A 13 0.16 -1.69 16.04
CA GLY A 13 0.40 -0.43 15.33
C GLY A 13 -0.90 0.34 15.04
N ALA A 14 -1.07 1.51 15.67
CA ALA A 14 -2.22 2.40 15.50
C ALA A 14 -1.93 3.53 14.48
N GLY A 15 -1.18 3.23 13.42
CA GLY A 15 -1.04 4.11 12.27
C GLY A 15 -2.32 4.14 11.40
N LYS A 16 -2.29 4.91 10.30
CA LYS A 16 -3.45 5.06 9.40
C LYS A 16 -4.05 3.69 9.00
N MET A 17 -3.22 2.74 8.55
CA MET A 17 -3.68 1.40 8.15
C MET A 17 -4.13 0.54 9.34
N GLY A 18 -3.43 0.59 10.47
CA GLY A 18 -3.86 -0.14 11.68
C GLY A 18 -5.24 0.31 12.18
N LEU A 19 -5.49 1.61 12.19
CA LEU A 19 -6.81 2.15 12.53
C LEU A 19 -7.86 1.78 11.48
N TRP A 20 -7.50 1.72 10.21
CA TRP A 20 -8.38 1.21 9.15
C TRP A 20 -8.79 -0.25 9.40
N PHE A 21 -7.82 -1.14 9.71
CA PHE A 21 -8.12 -2.54 10.06
C PHE A 21 -8.95 -2.65 11.33
N CYS A 22 -8.66 -1.84 12.36
CA CYS A 22 -9.52 -1.77 13.55
C CYS A 22 -10.97 -1.48 13.19
N ASN A 23 -11.20 -0.43 12.40
CA ASN A 23 -12.55 -0.04 11.99
C ASN A 23 -13.21 -1.12 11.10
N TYR A 24 -12.44 -1.77 10.22
CA TYR A 24 -12.96 -2.83 9.35
C TYR A 24 -13.42 -4.05 10.14
N PHE A 25 -12.61 -4.54 11.08
CA PHE A 25 -12.95 -5.73 11.86
C PHE A 25 -13.93 -5.45 12.99
N SER A 26 -13.95 -4.26 13.56
CA SER A 26 -14.91 -3.90 14.61
C SER A 26 -16.36 -3.84 14.12
N LYS A 27 -16.58 -3.66 12.82
CA LYS A 27 -17.92 -3.72 12.21
C LYS A 27 -18.41 -5.13 11.94
N LYS A 28 -17.58 -6.15 12.19
CA LYS A 28 -17.95 -7.54 12.01
C LYS A 28 -18.22 -8.19 13.37
N ASN A 29 -19.44 -8.64 13.61
CA ASN A 29 -19.91 -9.15 14.90
C ASN A 29 -19.16 -10.39 15.42
N ASN A 30 -18.42 -11.09 14.54
CA ASN A 30 -17.66 -12.29 14.88
C ASN A 30 -16.20 -12.01 15.28
N PHE A 31 -15.80 -10.75 15.48
CA PHE A 31 -14.45 -10.42 15.91
C PHE A 31 -14.43 -9.54 17.16
N LYS A 32 -13.57 -9.91 18.11
CA LYS A 32 -13.12 -9.04 19.20
C LYS A 32 -11.81 -8.37 18.76
N VAL A 33 -11.76 -7.05 18.72
CA VAL A 33 -10.59 -6.30 18.24
C VAL A 33 -9.78 -5.80 19.43
N LEU A 34 -8.50 -6.15 19.45
CA LEU A 34 -7.50 -5.68 20.40
C LEU A 34 -6.53 -4.76 19.64
N LEU A 35 -6.24 -3.58 20.18
CA LEU A 35 -5.35 -2.60 19.55
C LEU A 35 -4.19 -2.25 20.47
N TYR A 36 -2.97 -2.30 19.95
CA TYR A 36 -1.77 -1.86 20.65
C TYR A 36 -0.90 -0.98 19.76
N ASP A 37 -0.39 0.11 20.31
CA ASP A 37 0.72 0.91 19.76
C ASP A 37 1.65 1.28 20.92
N LYS A 38 2.95 1.45 20.63
CA LYS A 38 3.92 1.92 21.62
C LYS A 38 3.64 3.36 22.09
N ARG A 39 2.90 4.14 21.31
CA ARG A 39 2.44 5.49 21.65
C ARG A 39 1.08 5.39 22.32
N LYS A 40 0.72 6.38 23.12
CA LYS A 40 -0.60 6.49 23.72
C LYS A 40 -1.67 6.64 22.62
N ILE A 41 -2.65 5.75 22.62
CA ILE A 41 -3.75 5.76 21.66
C ILE A 41 -4.94 6.52 22.27
N LYS A 42 -5.50 7.45 21.52
CA LYS A 42 -6.81 8.05 21.79
C LYS A 42 -7.71 7.72 20.61
N LEU A 43 -8.71 6.86 20.82
CA LEU A 43 -9.74 6.59 19.82
C LEU A 43 -10.87 7.61 19.96
N ASP A 44 -11.34 8.11 18.85
CA ASP A 44 -12.54 8.96 18.81
C ASP A 44 -13.79 8.05 18.90
N PRO A 45 -14.60 8.13 19.96
CA PRO A 45 -15.77 7.26 20.14
C PRO A 45 -16.81 7.41 19.02
N LYS A 46 -16.82 8.53 18.30
CA LYS A 46 -17.73 8.77 17.18
C LYS A 46 -17.32 8.01 15.92
N LYS A 47 -16.02 7.64 15.80
CA LYS A 47 -15.45 7.00 14.61
C LYS A 47 -15.23 5.50 14.77
N PHE A 48 -15.12 5.03 16.01
CA PHE A 48 -14.76 3.64 16.30
C PHE A 48 -15.84 2.97 17.15
N ALA A 49 -16.11 1.70 16.84
CA ALA A 49 -17.08 0.91 17.59
C ALA A 49 -16.57 0.59 19.01
N SER A 50 -17.49 0.39 19.96
CA SER A 50 -17.20 0.12 21.37
C SER A 50 -16.55 -1.25 21.65
N ASN A 51 -16.53 -2.15 20.66
CA ASN A 51 -15.92 -3.48 20.78
C ASN A 51 -14.40 -3.51 20.55
N ILE A 52 -13.74 -2.35 20.44
CA ILE A 52 -12.28 -2.24 20.35
C ILE A 52 -11.70 -2.07 21.75
N THR A 53 -10.82 -2.97 22.14
CA THR A 53 -10.08 -2.89 23.40
C THR A 53 -8.67 -2.37 23.14
N VAL A 54 -8.32 -1.19 23.68
CA VAL A 54 -6.96 -0.67 23.65
C VAL A 54 -6.14 -1.32 24.75
N CYS A 55 -5.08 -2.04 24.36
CA CYS A 55 -4.20 -2.73 25.27
C CYS A 55 -3.09 -1.81 25.80
N LYS A 56 -2.78 -1.90 27.09
CA LYS A 56 -1.71 -1.11 27.73
C LYS A 56 -0.30 -1.57 27.34
N SER A 57 -0.15 -2.86 26.98
CA SER A 57 1.13 -3.45 26.56
C SER A 57 0.92 -4.48 25.45
N LEU A 58 2.01 -4.88 24.79
CA LEU A 58 1.97 -5.80 23.65
C LEU A 58 1.49 -7.21 24.05
N GLN A 59 1.99 -7.74 25.19
CA GLN A 59 1.73 -9.11 25.60
C GLN A 59 0.23 -9.42 25.77
N PRO A 60 -0.58 -8.67 26.55
CA PRO A 60 -2.02 -8.96 26.68
C PRO A 60 -2.79 -8.73 25.39
N CYS A 61 -2.24 -7.97 24.43
CA CYS A 61 -2.84 -7.80 23.13
C CYS A 61 -2.66 -9.05 22.25
N VAL A 62 -1.50 -9.70 22.33
CA VAL A 62 -1.08 -10.72 21.37
C VAL A 62 -1.32 -12.15 21.87
N ASN A 63 -1.14 -12.41 23.19
CA ASN A 63 -1.12 -13.78 23.73
C ASN A 63 -2.46 -14.53 23.60
N LYS A 64 -3.59 -13.84 23.58
CA LYS A 64 -4.93 -14.42 23.44
C LYS A 64 -5.50 -14.31 22.02
N ALA A 65 -4.80 -13.60 21.13
CA ALA A 65 -5.29 -13.37 19.79
C ALA A 65 -5.20 -14.62 18.91
N ASP A 66 -6.25 -14.87 18.12
CA ASP A 66 -6.25 -15.88 17.06
C ASP A 66 -5.51 -15.39 15.83
N ILE A 67 -5.54 -14.08 15.62
CA ILE A 67 -4.93 -13.40 14.48
C ILE A 67 -4.21 -12.16 14.99
N VAL A 68 -2.95 -11.98 14.62
CA VAL A 68 -2.15 -10.79 14.93
C VAL A 68 -1.80 -10.10 13.62
N ILE A 69 -2.30 -8.89 13.41
CA ILE A 69 -2.00 -8.09 12.22
C ILE A 69 -0.97 -7.01 12.60
N VAL A 70 0.20 -7.07 11.99
CA VAL A 70 1.30 -6.12 12.22
C VAL A 70 1.22 -4.97 11.24
N CYS A 71 0.86 -3.79 11.75
CA CYS A 71 0.62 -2.54 10.99
C CYS A 71 1.61 -1.45 11.39
N VAL A 72 2.90 -1.73 11.29
CA VAL A 72 3.99 -0.83 11.67
C VAL A 72 4.80 -0.38 10.44
N PRO A 73 5.65 0.66 10.53
CA PRO A 73 6.52 1.05 9.43
C PRO A 73 7.39 -0.13 8.93
N ILE A 74 7.66 -0.18 7.62
CA ILE A 74 8.35 -1.28 6.92
C ILE A 74 9.59 -1.75 7.69
N ARG A 75 10.51 -0.83 8.03
CA ARG A 75 11.76 -1.14 8.77
C ARG A 75 11.55 -1.69 10.19
N LYS A 76 10.33 -1.58 10.73
CA LYS A 76 9.97 -2.08 12.07
C LYS A 76 9.17 -3.39 12.03
N THR A 77 8.78 -3.85 10.85
CA THR A 77 7.92 -5.01 10.69
C THR A 77 8.56 -6.28 11.24
N ILE A 78 9.78 -6.62 10.80
CA ILE A 78 10.49 -7.82 11.26
C ILE A 78 10.75 -7.80 12.77
N PRO A 79 11.33 -6.73 13.38
CA PRO A 79 11.51 -6.68 14.83
C PRO A 79 10.21 -6.81 15.63
N VAL A 80 9.09 -6.27 15.12
CA VAL A 80 7.80 -6.37 15.80
C VAL A 80 7.20 -7.77 15.64
N ILE A 81 7.29 -8.38 14.47
CA ILE A 81 6.89 -9.77 14.24
C ILE A 81 7.62 -10.69 15.23
N ASN A 82 8.95 -10.58 15.34
CA ASN A 82 9.76 -11.41 16.25
C ASN A 82 9.34 -11.26 17.71
N LYS A 83 8.96 -10.06 18.15
CA LYS A 83 8.38 -9.85 19.48
C LYS A 83 6.99 -10.47 19.62
N CYS A 84 6.15 -10.40 18.59
CA CYS A 84 4.81 -10.98 18.64
C CYS A 84 4.84 -12.51 18.71
N ILE A 85 5.61 -13.16 17.84
CA ILE A 85 5.63 -14.63 17.72
C ILE A 85 6.02 -15.32 19.03
N SER A 86 6.91 -14.71 19.85
CA SER A 86 7.29 -15.27 21.16
C SER A 86 6.16 -15.24 22.21
N MET A 87 5.09 -14.47 21.96
CA MET A 87 3.96 -14.30 22.87
C MET A 87 2.65 -14.91 22.31
N MET A 88 2.65 -15.31 21.03
CA MET A 88 1.45 -15.84 20.36
C MET A 88 1.15 -17.27 20.82
N LYS A 89 -0.14 -17.60 20.94
CA LYS A 89 -0.59 -18.96 21.20
C LYS A 89 -0.40 -19.88 19.99
N LYS A 90 -0.27 -21.18 20.22
CA LYS A 90 -0.21 -22.19 19.16
C LYS A 90 -1.45 -22.13 18.27
N GLY A 91 -1.26 -22.28 16.97
CA GLY A 91 -2.33 -22.21 15.97
C GLY A 91 -2.73 -20.78 15.55
N ALA A 92 -2.19 -19.74 16.19
CA ALA A 92 -2.50 -18.37 15.81
C ALA A 92 -1.87 -17.98 14.48
N CYS A 93 -2.52 -17.03 13.80
CA CYS A 93 -2.06 -16.49 12.50
C CYS A 93 -1.35 -15.15 12.72
N VAL A 94 -0.12 -15.00 12.19
CA VAL A 94 0.57 -13.72 12.10
C VAL A 94 0.46 -13.16 10.69
N VAL A 95 -0.12 -11.98 10.58
CA VAL A 95 -0.35 -11.27 9.31
C VAL A 95 0.53 -10.04 9.26
N GLU A 96 1.29 -9.89 8.19
CA GLU A 96 1.99 -8.63 7.90
C GLU A 96 1.43 -7.99 6.63
N ILE A 97 1.50 -6.66 6.55
CA ILE A 97 0.88 -5.85 5.49
C ILE A 97 1.87 -4.93 4.78
N SER A 98 3.15 -5.20 4.87
CA SER A 98 4.21 -4.33 4.39
C SER A 98 4.20 -4.21 2.87
N SER A 99 4.62 -3.05 2.36
CA SER A 99 4.69 -2.77 0.91
C SER A 99 5.91 -3.40 0.23
N LEU A 100 6.89 -3.91 0.99
CA LEU A 100 8.05 -4.64 0.51
C LEU A 100 8.08 -6.03 1.14
N LYS A 101 8.43 -7.05 0.35
CA LYS A 101 8.23 -8.45 0.74
C LYS A 101 9.51 -9.27 0.89
N LEU A 102 10.57 -8.94 0.15
CA LEU A 102 11.73 -9.81 0.02
C LEU A 102 12.36 -10.19 1.38
N ASP A 103 12.67 -9.19 2.21
CA ASP A 103 13.30 -9.43 3.51
C ASP A 103 12.30 -10.03 4.53
N ILE A 104 11.03 -9.62 4.46
CA ILE A 104 9.97 -10.09 5.36
C ILE A 104 9.58 -11.54 5.07
N PHE A 105 9.59 -11.94 3.80
CA PHE A 105 9.30 -13.31 3.37
C PHE A 105 10.22 -14.31 4.09
N ASN A 106 11.54 -14.06 4.07
CA ASN A 106 12.52 -14.90 4.75
C ASN A 106 12.30 -14.96 6.27
N SER A 107 11.91 -13.85 6.88
CA SER A 107 11.60 -13.82 8.30
C SER A 107 10.34 -14.65 8.64
N LEU A 108 9.29 -14.55 7.82
CA LEU A 108 8.05 -15.33 8.02
C LEU A 108 8.23 -16.83 7.72
N LEU A 109 9.11 -17.18 6.78
CA LEU A 109 9.40 -18.58 6.49
C LEU A 109 9.97 -19.30 7.71
N ASN A 110 10.75 -18.60 8.53
CA ASN A 110 11.47 -19.12 9.70
C ASN A 110 10.71 -18.98 11.02
N ILE A 111 9.45 -18.56 11.04
CA ILE A 111 8.68 -18.54 12.29
C ILE A 111 8.34 -19.96 12.74
N PRO A 112 8.03 -20.21 14.04
CA PRO A 112 7.66 -21.54 14.54
C PRO A 112 6.52 -22.19 13.73
N ASP A 113 6.61 -23.50 13.49
CA ASP A 113 5.65 -24.25 12.66
C ASP A 113 4.23 -24.30 13.23
N TYR A 114 4.11 -24.10 14.53
CA TYR A 114 2.81 -24.01 15.18
C TYR A 114 2.06 -22.69 14.93
N LEU A 115 2.70 -21.71 14.26
CA LEU A 115 2.08 -20.46 13.82
C LEU A 115 1.78 -20.49 12.32
N ILE A 116 0.79 -19.73 11.92
CA ILE A 116 0.39 -19.60 10.52
C ILE A 116 0.87 -18.24 10.00
N PRO A 117 1.87 -18.19 9.10
CA PRO A 117 2.26 -16.95 8.46
C PRO A 117 1.23 -16.52 7.41
N LEU A 118 1.03 -15.20 7.26
CA LEU A 118 0.23 -14.64 6.19
C LEU A 118 0.85 -13.31 5.74
N SER A 119 1.34 -13.24 4.52
CA SER A 119 1.92 -12.05 3.93
C SER A 119 0.97 -11.46 2.89
N ILE A 120 0.40 -10.29 3.20
CA ILE A 120 -0.51 -9.58 2.29
C ILE A 120 -0.04 -8.15 2.04
N HIS A 121 -0.35 -7.61 0.86
CA HIS A 121 -0.15 -6.20 0.58
C HIS A 121 -1.47 -5.57 0.12
N PRO A 122 -2.12 -4.76 0.97
CA PRO A 122 -3.27 -3.96 0.58
C PRO A 122 -2.87 -2.93 -0.49
N MET A 123 -3.44 -3.05 -1.70
CA MET A 123 -3.22 -2.10 -2.79
C MET A 123 -4.19 -0.92 -2.67
N PHE A 124 -4.37 -0.42 -1.46
CA PHE A 124 -5.21 0.72 -1.13
C PHE A 124 -4.71 1.41 0.14
N GLY A 125 -5.02 2.68 0.26
CA GLY A 125 -4.72 3.48 1.45
C GLY A 125 -5.89 3.52 2.44
N PRO A 126 -5.73 4.24 3.55
CA PRO A 126 -6.73 4.35 4.62
C PRO A 126 -8.03 5.07 4.20
N GLY A 127 -8.05 5.69 3.02
CA GLY A 127 -9.23 6.29 2.41
C GLY A 127 -10.19 5.30 1.75
N ALA A 128 -9.85 4.02 1.63
CA ALA A 128 -10.72 3.02 1.03
C ALA A 128 -12.01 2.85 1.83
N LYS A 129 -13.15 3.16 1.20
CA LYS A 129 -14.49 3.08 1.84
C LYS A 129 -15.06 1.66 1.76
N LYS A 130 -14.82 0.94 0.66
CA LYS A 130 -15.32 -0.43 0.40
C LYS A 130 -14.18 -1.33 -0.06
N LEU A 131 -14.19 -2.58 0.36
CA LEU A 131 -13.20 -3.58 -0.09
C LEU A 131 -13.49 -4.12 -1.49
N SER A 132 -14.75 -4.12 -1.95
CA SER A 132 -15.13 -4.58 -3.28
C SER A 132 -14.34 -3.92 -4.42
N ASP A 133 -13.92 -2.68 -4.20
CA ASP A 133 -13.19 -1.90 -5.20
C ASP A 133 -11.66 -1.99 -5.03
N THR A 134 -11.21 -2.88 -4.12
CA THR A 134 -9.80 -2.95 -3.72
C THR A 134 -9.15 -4.28 -4.10
N LYS A 135 -7.82 -4.27 -4.12
CA LYS A 135 -6.99 -5.45 -4.36
C LYS A 135 -6.14 -5.73 -3.14
N LEU A 136 -5.99 -7.01 -2.82
CA LEU A 136 -5.03 -7.52 -1.86
C LEU A 136 -4.07 -8.45 -2.60
N LEU A 137 -2.79 -8.16 -2.56
CA LEU A 137 -1.78 -9.10 -3.05
C LEU A 137 -1.47 -10.08 -1.91
N LEU A 138 -1.48 -11.37 -2.23
CA LEU A 138 -1.04 -12.44 -1.34
C LEU A 138 0.29 -12.97 -1.84
N ILE A 139 1.27 -13.01 -0.95
CA ILE A 139 2.57 -13.63 -1.19
C ILE A 139 2.63 -14.89 -0.31
N PRO A 140 2.36 -16.08 -0.87
CA PRO A 140 2.30 -17.32 -0.09
C PRO A 140 3.65 -17.64 0.53
N ILE A 141 3.65 -18.01 1.81
CA ILE A 141 4.87 -18.31 2.58
C ILE A 141 5.13 -19.83 2.65
N ARG A 142 4.14 -20.62 3.10
CA ARG A 142 4.28 -22.07 3.31
C ARG A 142 3.25 -22.88 2.53
N ASN A 143 1.99 -22.45 2.54
CA ASN A 143 0.88 -23.19 1.94
C ASN A 143 -0.10 -22.25 1.24
N GLU A 144 0.08 -22.09 -0.07
CA GLU A 144 -0.70 -21.19 -0.90
C GLU A 144 -2.23 -21.39 -0.75
N LYS A 145 -2.69 -22.65 -0.82
CA LYS A 145 -4.14 -22.96 -0.73
C LYS A 145 -4.73 -22.55 0.62
N ARG A 146 -4.05 -22.90 1.71
CA ARG A 146 -4.49 -22.55 3.06
C ARG A 146 -4.45 -21.05 3.29
N GLU A 147 -3.40 -20.39 2.86
CA GLU A 147 -3.23 -18.94 2.99
C GLU A 147 -4.25 -18.18 2.18
N GLN A 148 -4.56 -18.62 0.94
CA GLN A 148 -5.65 -18.05 0.14
C GLN A 148 -7.01 -18.19 0.81
N MET A 149 -7.33 -19.37 1.39
CA MET A 149 -8.59 -19.58 2.11
C MET A 149 -8.70 -18.63 3.30
N LEU A 150 -7.61 -18.45 4.07
CA LEU A 150 -7.57 -17.52 5.21
C LEU A 150 -7.79 -16.08 4.77
N VAL A 151 -7.08 -15.59 3.74
CA VAL A 151 -7.26 -14.23 3.22
C VAL A 151 -8.69 -14.01 2.75
N ARG A 152 -9.28 -14.96 2.01
CA ARG A 152 -10.67 -14.88 1.56
C ARG A 152 -11.66 -14.85 2.74
N SER A 153 -11.41 -15.60 3.81
CA SER A 153 -12.27 -15.60 4.99
C SER A 153 -12.23 -14.26 5.75
N LEU A 154 -11.08 -13.59 5.77
CA LEU A 154 -10.88 -12.30 6.43
C LEU A 154 -11.39 -11.11 5.61
N PHE A 155 -11.19 -11.16 4.28
CA PHE A 155 -11.42 -10.06 3.34
C PHE A 155 -12.29 -10.52 2.16
N LYS A 156 -13.53 -10.96 2.46
CA LYS A 156 -14.45 -11.60 1.49
C LYS A 156 -14.67 -10.80 0.21
N ASP A 157 -14.74 -9.47 0.35
CA ASP A 157 -15.12 -8.59 -0.76
C ASP A 157 -13.91 -8.10 -1.57
N ALA A 158 -12.69 -8.30 -1.07
CA ALA A 158 -11.49 -7.84 -1.77
C ALA A 158 -11.11 -8.78 -2.92
N ARG A 159 -10.60 -8.21 -4.01
CA ARG A 159 -9.99 -9.00 -5.09
C ARG A 159 -8.60 -9.48 -4.66
N ILE A 160 -8.46 -10.78 -4.43
CA ILE A 160 -7.17 -11.40 -4.04
C ILE A 160 -6.38 -11.74 -5.31
N ILE A 161 -5.13 -11.28 -5.37
CA ILE A 161 -4.17 -11.58 -6.43
C ILE A 161 -2.95 -12.23 -5.79
N VAL A 162 -2.59 -13.43 -6.25
CA VAL A 162 -1.42 -14.16 -5.75
C VAL A 162 -0.20 -13.81 -6.56
N ILE A 163 0.88 -13.47 -5.87
CA ILE A 163 2.22 -13.28 -6.43
C ILE A 163 3.17 -14.21 -5.68
N LYS A 164 3.59 -15.31 -6.32
CA LYS A 164 4.32 -16.39 -5.64
C LYS A 164 5.74 -16.01 -5.22
N ASP A 165 6.40 -15.15 -6.00
CA ASP A 165 7.78 -14.76 -5.76
C ASP A 165 7.86 -13.34 -5.15
N PRO A 166 8.42 -13.20 -3.94
CA PRO A 166 8.56 -11.90 -3.27
C PRO A 166 9.45 -10.91 -4.05
N LYS A 167 10.43 -11.39 -4.81
CA LYS A 167 11.28 -10.56 -5.66
C LYS A 167 10.50 -10.01 -6.85
N SER A 168 9.64 -10.81 -7.46
CA SER A 168 8.71 -10.36 -8.50
C SER A 168 7.73 -9.33 -7.96
N HIS A 169 7.18 -9.55 -6.73
CA HIS A 169 6.36 -8.55 -6.05
C HIS A 169 7.10 -7.20 -5.92
N ASP A 170 8.32 -7.21 -5.35
CA ASP A 170 9.07 -5.98 -5.13
C ASP A 170 9.52 -5.31 -6.44
N SER A 171 9.73 -6.09 -7.52
CA SER A 171 9.96 -5.56 -8.87
C SER A 171 8.72 -4.83 -9.43
N ILE A 172 7.53 -5.37 -9.20
CA ILE A 172 6.27 -4.71 -9.58
C ILE A 172 6.09 -3.43 -8.75
N MET A 173 6.31 -3.51 -7.43
CA MET A 173 6.21 -2.34 -6.54
C MET A 173 7.22 -1.25 -6.87
N ALA A 174 8.41 -1.61 -7.36
CA ALA A 174 9.37 -0.63 -7.86
C ALA A 174 8.78 0.25 -8.97
N VAL A 175 7.95 -0.32 -9.84
CA VAL A 175 7.31 0.43 -10.93
C VAL A 175 6.07 1.18 -10.46
N ILE A 176 5.10 0.46 -9.86
CA ILE A 176 3.78 1.02 -9.59
C ILE A 176 3.68 1.89 -8.33
N LEU A 177 4.68 1.78 -7.44
CA LEU A 177 4.82 2.66 -6.27
C LEU A 177 6.12 3.47 -6.36
N GLY A 178 7.27 2.82 -6.37
CA GLY A 178 8.57 3.49 -6.28
C GLY A 178 8.77 4.56 -7.36
N MET A 179 8.59 4.23 -8.64
CA MET A 179 8.70 5.19 -9.73
C MET A 179 7.67 6.30 -9.63
N ILE A 180 6.41 5.98 -9.29
CA ILE A 180 5.35 6.98 -9.17
C ILE A 180 5.67 7.97 -8.05
N TYR A 181 6.12 7.49 -6.89
CA TYR A 181 6.53 8.36 -5.78
C TYR A 181 7.72 9.22 -6.16
N TYR A 182 8.76 8.64 -6.78
CA TYR A 182 9.96 9.35 -7.22
C TYR A 182 9.64 10.51 -8.17
N VAL A 183 8.90 10.24 -9.24
CA VAL A 183 8.53 11.25 -10.25
C VAL A 183 7.70 12.37 -9.63
N ASN A 184 6.75 12.03 -8.77
CA ASN A 184 5.88 13.01 -8.14
C ASN A 184 6.60 13.85 -7.07
N LEU A 185 7.58 13.29 -6.36
CA LEU A 185 8.43 14.07 -5.46
C LEU A 185 9.32 15.06 -6.20
N ILE A 186 9.90 14.66 -7.34
CA ILE A 186 10.67 15.57 -8.19
C ILE A 186 9.77 16.71 -8.68
N LEU A 187 8.59 16.38 -9.21
CA LEU A 187 7.65 17.40 -9.69
C LEU A 187 7.23 18.35 -8.57
N ALA A 188 6.85 17.82 -7.40
CA ALA A 188 6.48 18.63 -6.24
C ALA A 188 7.63 19.55 -5.78
N SER A 189 8.86 19.03 -5.76
CA SER A 189 10.06 19.81 -5.44
C SER A 189 10.31 20.92 -6.48
N THR A 190 10.19 20.60 -7.77
CA THR A 190 10.34 21.58 -8.87
C THR A 190 9.33 22.72 -8.76
N LEU A 191 8.10 22.41 -8.34
CA LEU A 191 7.02 23.39 -8.22
C LEU A 191 6.96 24.07 -6.85
N SER A 192 7.86 23.77 -5.93
CA SER A 192 7.75 24.22 -4.52
C SER A 192 7.79 25.75 -4.35
N ASN A 193 8.45 26.46 -5.27
CA ASN A 193 8.56 27.94 -5.26
C ASN A 193 7.55 28.62 -6.18
N GLU A 194 6.70 27.85 -6.87
CA GLU A 194 5.71 28.40 -7.79
C GLU A 194 4.43 28.83 -7.05
N ASN A 195 3.71 29.79 -7.63
CA ASN A 195 2.41 30.21 -7.10
C ASN A 195 1.34 29.16 -7.42
N ILE A 196 1.27 28.11 -6.60
CA ILE A 196 0.33 26.99 -6.76
C ILE A 196 -1.13 27.44 -6.81
N THR A 197 -1.49 28.50 -6.08
CA THR A 197 -2.87 29.06 -6.10
C THR A 197 -3.19 29.62 -7.48
N LEU A 198 -2.27 30.38 -8.08
CA LEU A 198 -2.44 30.89 -9.42
C LEU A 198 -2.47 29.75 -10.45
N LEU A 199 -1.52 28.82 -10.36
CA LEU A 199 -1.47 27.65 -11.26
C LEU A 199 -2.78 26.84 -11.21
N LYS A 200 -3.34 26.60 -10.02
CA LYS A 200 -4.64 25.93 -9.86
C LYS A 200 -5.77 26.71 -10.54
N ARG A 201 -5.78 28.05 -10.41
CA ARG A 201 -6.85 28.90 -10.98
C ARG A 201 -6.88 28.91 -12.49
N VAL A 202 -5.69 28.83 -13.13
CA VAL A 202 -5.57 28.91 -14.60
C VAL A 202 -5.38 27.56 -15.27
N SER A 203 -5.24 26.48 -14.51
CA SER A 203 -4.92 25.16 -15.04
C SER A 203 -6.12 24.45 -15.65
N GLY A 204 -5.84 23.63 -16.66
CA GLY A 204 -6.78 22.64 -17.17
C GLY A 204 -6.70 21.30 -16.40
N THR A 205 -7.44 20.33 -16.91
CA THR A 205 -7.65 18.99 -16.32
C THR A 205 -6.37 18.23 -16.02
N THR A 206 -5.38 18.30 -16.91
CA THR A 206 -4.11 17.54 -16.78
C THR A 206 -3.32 17.98 -15.55
N PHE A 207 -3.12 19.29 -15.37
CA PHE A 207 -2.41 19.80 -14.19
C PHE A 207 -3.19 19.54 -12.90
N TYR A 208 -4.51 19.68 -12.93
CA TYR A 208 -5.37 19.43 -11.77
C TYR A 208 -5.21 18.01 -11.22
N LEU A 209 -5.30 16.99 -12.09
CA LEU A 209 -5.11 15.59 -11.68
C LEU A 209 -3.68 15.31 -11.23
N GLN A 210 -2.70 15.84 -11.94
CA GLN A 210 -1.30 15.65 -11.58
C GLN A 210 -0.97 16.28 -10.22
N LYS A 211 -1.51 17.48 -9.96
CA LYS A 211 -1.40 18.16 -8.67
C LYS A 211 -2.03 17.33 -7.55
N LEU A 212 -3.27 16.87 -7.75
CA LEU A 212 -3.95 16.03 -6.77
C LEU A 212 -3.14 14.78 -6.44
N LEU A 213 -2.51 14.16 -7.43
CA LEU A 213 -1.69 12.97 -7.25
C LEU A 213 -0.44 13.25 -6.39
N PHE A 214 0.36 14.26 -6.72
CA PHE A 214 1.54 14.55 -5.91
C PHE A 214 1.19 15.07 -4.51
N GLU A 215 0.13 15.86 -4.36
CA GLU A 215 -0.35 16.29 -3.05
C GLU A 215 -0.79 15.09 -2.19
N SER A 216 -1.50 14.13 -2.77
CA SER A 216 -1.91 12.92 -2.05
C SER A 216 -0.70 12.12 -1.55
N ILE A 217 0.35 11.99 -2.36
CA ILE A 217 1.61 11.34 -1.99
C ILE A 217 2.29 12.08 -0.82
N LEU A 218 2.30 13.42 -0.85
CA LEU A 218 2.88 14.23 0.23
C LEU A 218 2.14 14.11 1.57
N THR A 219 0.91 13.60 1.58
CA THR A 219 0.18 13.28 2.84
C THR A 219 0.64 12.00 3.50
N ASP A 220 1.42 11.16 2.81
CA ASP A 220 1.94 9.93 3.38
C ASP A 220 3.07 10.20 4.38
N ASN A 221 3.29 9.24 5.27
CA ASN A 221 4.35 9.34 6.26
C ASN A 221 5.73 9.30 5.57
N SER A 222 6.60 10.25 5.89
CA SER A 222 7.95 10.34 5.30
C SER A 222 8.77 9.04 5.46
N SER A 223 8.56 8.28 6.55
CA SER A 223 9.22 6.98 6.72
C SER A 223 8.71 5.91 5.74
N LEU A 224 7.43 5.97 5.34
CA LEU A 224 6.89 5.09 4.31
C LEU A 224 7.51 5.45 2.95
N ILE A 225 7.47 6.72 2.57
CA ILE A 225 8.05 7.20 1.32
C ILE A 225 9.54 6.84 1.24
N SER A 226 10.30 7.15 2.30
CA SER A 226 11.72 6.79 2.38
C SER A 226 11.97 5.29 2.19
N SER A 227 11.16 4.43 2.84
CA SER A 227 11.32 2.98 2.69
C SER A 227 10.96 2.50 1.28
N LEU A 228 9.91 3.00 0.66
CA LEU A 228 9.53 2.64 -0.71
C LEU A 228 10.64 2.99 -1.71
N LEU A 229 11.33 4.11 -1.49
CA LEU A 229 12.37 4.59 -2.40
C LEU A 229 13.75 3.99 -2.10
N ALA A 230 14.13 3.87 -0.83
CA ALA A 230 15.49 3.48 -0.45
C ALA A 230 15.65 1.97 -0.17
N ASP A 231 14.59 1.31 0.35
CA ASP A 231 14.70 -0.09 0.78
C ASP A 231 14.29 -1.08 -0.35
N ASN A 232 13.63 -0.61 -1.43
CA ASN A 232 13.33 -1.46 -2.58
C ASN A 232 14.54 -1.57 -3.51
N LYS A 233 15.31 -2.63 -3.35
CA LYS A 233 16.51 -2.91 -4.18
C LYS A 233 16.22 -3.00 -5.68
N GLN A 234 14.97 -3.32 -6.07
CA GLN A 234 14.57 -3.42 -7.48
C GLN A 234 14.35 -2.05 -8.12
N LEU A 235 14.19 -0.98 -7.34
CA LEU A 235 13.88 0.35 -7.84
C LEU A 235 15.08 1.02 -8.55
N THR A 236 16.30 0.81 -8.06
CA THR A 236 17.51 1.51 -8.55
C THR A 236 17.68 1.42 -10.08
N ARG A 237 17.40 0.26 -10.69
CA ARG A 237 17.50 0.09 -12.15
C ARG A 237 16.51 0.95 -12.92
N TYR A 238 15.30 1.14 -12.36
CA TYR A 238 14.28 1.98 -12.99
C TYR A 238 14.59 3.46 -12.83
N LEU A 239 15.15 3.88 -11.69
CA LEU A 239 15.60 5.25 -11.48
C LEU A 239 16.73 5.63 -12.44
N LYS A 240 17.72 4.75 -12.62
CA LYS A 240 18.79 4.96 -13.62
C LYS A 240 18.21 5.17 -15.01
N LYS A 241 17.34 4.25 -15.45
CA LYS A 241 16.69 4.32 -16.77
C LYS A 241 15.86 5.61 -16.92
N TYR A 242 15.10 5.98 -15.89
CA TYR A 242 14.31 7.21 -15.92
C TYR A 242 15.21 8.46 -16.09
N ASN A 243 16.28 8.55 -15.31
CA ASN A 243 17.19 9.70 -15.38
C ASN A 243 17.91 9.78 -16.75
N GLU A 244 18.31 8.64 -17.31
CA GLU A 244 18.88 8.57 -18.67
C GLU A 244 17.88 9.04 -19.73
N GLU A 245 16.63 8.56 -19.68
CA GLU A 245 15.60 8.99 -20.64
C GLU A 245 15.20 10.46 -20.43
N SER A 246 15.18 10.94 -19.20
CA SER A 246 14.94 12.35 -18.87
C SER A 246 16.03 13.26 -19.45
N ALA A 247 17.31 12.90 -19.26
CA ALA A 247 18.44 13.63 -19.82
C ALA A 247 18.41 13.65 -21.36
N ARG A 248 18.15 12.49 -21.99
CA ARG A 248 18.01 12.39 -23.46
C ARG A 248 16.88 13.27 -23.99
N LEU A 249 15.73 13.28 -23.32
CA LEU A 249 14.58 14.08 -23.72
C LEU A 249 14.89 15.56 -23.57
N PHE A 250 15.54 15.98 -22.48
CA PHE A 250 15.99 17.33 -22.24
C PHE A 250 16.94 17.82 -23.37
N ASP A 251 17.93 17.01 -23.72
CA ASP A 251 18.86 17.33 -24.83
C ASP A 251 18.14 17.53 -26.19
N ILE A 252 17.14 16.67 -26.47
CA ILE A 252 16.36 16.75 -27.70
C ILE A 252 15.51 18.04 -27.71
N ILE A 253 14.89 18.40 -26.60
CA ILE A 253 14.07 19.63 -26.49
C ILE A 253 14.89 20.86 -26.81
N ILE A 254 16.13 20.92 -26.31
CA ILE A 254 17.00 22.09 -26.53
C ILE A 254 17.56 22.13 -27.96
N LYS A 255 17.89 20.96 -28.53
CA LYS A 255 18.69 20.91 -29.79
C LYS A 255 17.87 20.90 -31.07
N ASN A 256 16.69 20.26 -31.14
CA ASN A 256 16.00 20.09 -32.44
C ASN A 256 14.52 19.62 -32.35
N LYS A 257 13.58 20.48 -32.75
CA LYS A 257 12.14 20.19 -32.75
C LYS A 257 11.74 18.99 -33.62
N ASN A 258 12.37 18.82 -34.82
CA ASN A 258 12.01 17.69 -35.69
C ASN A 258 12.37 16.33 -35.10
N ILE A 259 13.46 16.26 -34.35
CA ILE A 259 13.86 15.05 -33.61
C ILE A 259 12.87 14.80 -32.48
N LEU A 260 12.39 15.86 -31.80
CA LEU A 260 11.42 15.74 -30.72
C LEU A 260 10.12 15.11 -31.21
N GLU A 261 9.54 15.57 -32.30
CA GLU A 261 8.32 14.97 -32.86
C GLU A 261 8.50 13.50 -33.24
N LYS A 262 9.61 13.15 -33.87
CA LYS A 262 9.94 11.75 -34.18
C LYS A 262 10.03 10.91 -32.91
N ARG A 263 10.65 11.44 -31.85
CA ARG A 263 10.74 10.75 -30.55
C ARG A 263 9.37 10.55 -29.92
N ILE A 264 8.52 11.57 -29.88
CA ILE A 264 7.14 11.49 -29.37
C ILE A 264 6.34 10.44 -30.16
N ASN A 265 6.45 10.44 -31.48
CA ASN A 265 5.73 9.47 -32.31
C ASN A 265 6.17 8.03 -32.04
N ARG A 266 7.45 7.77 -31.82
CA ARG A 266 7.95 6.45 -31.40
C ARG A 266 7.38 6.02 -30.04
N ILE A 267 7.32 6.94 -29.09
CA ILE A 267 6.71 6.67 -27.77
C ILE A 267 5.22 6.33 -27.95
N LYS A 268 4.47 7.17 -28.70
CA LYS A 268 3.05 6.89 -29.00
C LYS A 268 2.86 5.51 -29.61
N GLN A 269 3.61 5.16 -30.65
CA GLN A 269 3.53 3.84 -31.31
C GLN A 269 3.77 2.67 -30.36
N SER A 270 4.73 2.81 -29.43
CA SER A 270 5.00 1.75 -28.45
C SER A 270 3.83 1.48 -27.50
N TYR A 271 2.95 2.44 -27.30
CA TYR A 271 1.75 2.30 -26.46
C TYR A 271 0.49 1.94 -27.26
N THR A 272 0.27 2.57 -28.44
CA THR A 272 -0.91 2.33 -29.27
C THR A 272 -0.97 0.89 -29.80
N ASN A 273 0.17 0.34 -30.19
CA ASN A 273 0.24 -1.06 -30.68
C ASN A 273 -0.08 -2.11 -29.59
N LYS A 274 -0.12 -1.72 -28.32
CA LYS A 274 -0.35 -2.62 -27.18
C LYS A 274 -1.65 -2.37 -26.44
N ARG A 275 -2.29 -1.22 -26.60
CA ARG A 275 -3.49 -0.81 -25.83
C ARG A 275 -4.31 0.25 -26.55
N ASN A 276 -5.63 0.20 -26.34
CA ASN A 276 -6.49 1.32 -26.69
C ASN A 276 -6.33 2.45 -25.67
N ILE A 277 -5.48 3.46 -25.98
CA ILE A 277 -5.25 4.61 -25.13
C ILE A 277 -6.29 5.73 -25.31
N MET A 278 -7.11 5.67 -26.37
CA MET A 278 -8.10 6.71 -26.68
C MET A 278 -9.12 6.90 -25.55
N SER A 279 -9.59 5.80 -24.96
CA SER A 279 -10.52 5.84 -23.83
C SER A 279 -9.93 6.47 -22.55
N SER A 280 -8.62 6.65 -22.47
CA SER A 280 -7.98 7.24 -21.29
C SER A 280 -8.28 8.73 -21.15
N TYR A 281 -8.43 9.43 -22.28
CA TYR A 281 -8.79 10.84 -22.28
C TYR A 281 -10.23 11.05 -21.77
N GLU A 282 -11.19 10.25 -22.26
CA GLU A 282 -12.59 10.28 -21.80
C GLU A 282 -12.71 9.92 -20.30
N LYS A 283 -11.97 8.90 -19.85
CA LYS A 283 -11.94 8.52 -18.43
C LYS A 283 -11.39 9.63 -17.55
N MET A 284 -10.39 10.36 -18.01
CA MET A 284 -9.85 11.50 -17.29
C MET A 284 -10.93 12.57 -17.03
N TYR A 285 -11.70 12.93 -18.05
CA TYR A 285 -12.81 13.87 -17.90
C TYR A 285 -13.95 13.34 -17.02
N SER A 286 -14.28 12.07 -17.15
CA SER A 286 -15.29 11.41 -16.29
C SER A 286 -14.90 11.40 -14.80
N ILE A 287 -13.61 11.31 -14.48
CA ILE A 287 -13.13 11.39 -13.09
C ILE A 287 -13.35 12.82 -12.56
N ILE A 288 -13.00 13.83 -13.35
CA ILE A 288 -13.10 15.23 -12.94
C ILE A 288 -14.55 15.67 -12.77
N SER A 289 -15.45 15.30 -13.70
CA SER A 289 -16.87 15.64 -13.55
C SER A 289 -17.45 15.11 -12.23
N LYS A 290 -17.17 13.86 -11.88
CA LYS A 290 -17.61 13.26 -10.61
C LYS A 290 -17.01 13.92 -9.35
N MET A 291 -15.85 14.56 -9.47
CA MET A 291 -15.24 15.28 -8.33
C MET A 291 -15.82 16.69 -8.15
N ASN A 292 -16.41 17.28 -9.19
CA ASN A 292 -17.08 18.58 -9.11
C ASN A 292 -18.52 18.48 -8.59
N ASP A 293 -19.09 17.27 -8.59
CA ASP A 293 -20.44 16.97 -8.10
C ASP A 293 -20.47 16.62 -6.60
N GLU A 294 -19.30 16.53 -5.91
CA GLU A 294 -19.14 16.37 -4.46
C GLU A 294 -18.72 17.71 -3.81
#